data_1f03721c632e9baf4ede80cf643c2e61
#
_entry.id   1f03721c632e9baf4ede80cf643c2e61
#
_cell.length_a   1.000
_cell.length_b   1.000
_cell.length_c   1.000
_cell.angle_alpha   90.00
_cell.angle_beta   90.00
_cell.angle_gamma   90.00
#
_symmetry.space_group_name_H-M   'P 1'
#
loop_
_entity.id
_entity.type
_entity.pdbx_description
1 polymer ?
#
loop_
_entity_poly.entity_id
_entity_poly.type
_entity_poly.pdbx_seq_one_letter_code
_entity_poly.pdbx_strand_id
1 'polypeptide(L)'
;MNKTGLLLIHGFFEHKERHRINADWFNNLGIDTHLIDLPGHGEDALVKGDLETWGEVDKAVADGFAKIKNYENKIVFGHSVGGQVALHSILTKLINPDFLILSAPTLGDNYPKIIKTLSKSIANVFPKLRIPSSVNKKNLSTDKSVVSDYFSDPLVFRSVTARYGNELLKSQELVNKNIENLSLPTILFHGEEDKIVPIKSSLELSRLQNVTYVPIQGSKHELLNQDTRPFVLSELHSWLNQNKLI
;
A
#
# COMPACT_ATOMS: atom_id res chain seq x y z
N MET A 1 -26.74 -7.17 8.18
CA MET A 1 -25.69 -6.14 8.08
C MET A 1 -24.36 -6.84 8.08
N ASN A 2 -23.45 -6.48 7.19
CA ASN A 2 -22.09 -7.04 7.19
C ASN A 2 -21.43 -6.69 8.52
N LYS A 3 -20.78 -7.68 9.14
CA LYS A 3 -20.06 -7.49 10.41
C LYS A 3 -18.66 -6.92 10.21
N THR A 4 -18.15 -7.00 9.00
CA THR A 4 -16.77 -6.68 8.65
C THR A 4 -16.73 -5.56 7.62
N GLY A 5 -15.99 -4.50 7.91
CA GLY A 5 -15.67 -3.42 7.00
C GLY A 5 -14.18 -3.41 6.64
N LEU A 6 -13.85 -3.07 5.40
CA LEU A 6 -12.49 -3.02 4.89
C LEU A 6 -12.21 -1.66 4.25
N LEU A 7 -11.09 -1.04 4.62
CA LEU A 7 -10.49 0.10 3.95
C LEU A 7 -9.32 -0.37 3.09
N LEU A 8 -9.37 -0.13 1.77
CA LEU A 8 -8.31 -0.46 0.84
C LEU A 8 -7.57 0.81 0.40
N ILE A 9 -6.24 0.79 0.52
CA ILE A 9 -5.31 1.86 0.18
C ILE A 9 -4.39 1.38 -0.94
N HIS A 10 -4.47 2.03 -2.10
CA HIS A 10 -3.72 1.71 -3.31
C HIS A 10 -2.22 2.07 -3.21
N GLY A 11 -1.43 1.62 -4.18
CA GLY A 11 -0.01 1.91 -4.30
C GLY A 11 0.30 3.30 -4.86
N PHE A 12 1.59 3.64 -4.96
CA PHE A 12 2.02 4.93 -5.52
C PHE A 12 1.94 4.92 -7.05
N PHE A 13 1.71 6.08 -7.64
CA PHE A 13 1.53 6.30 -9.07
C PHE A 13 0.24 5.74 -9.68
N GLU A 14 -0.57 4.99 -8.94
CA GLU A 14 -1.84 4.42 -9.39
C GLU A 14 -3.06 5.10 -8.71
N HIS A 15 -4.21 4.46 -8.67
CA HIS A 15 -5.44 4.99 -8.08
C HIS A 15 -6.37 3.86 -7.60
N LYS A 16 -7.37 4.19 -6.77
CA LYS A 16 -8.30 3.24 -6.14
C LYS A 16 -9.03 2.31 -7.12
N GLU A 17 -9.41 2.81 -8.31
CA GLU A 17 -10.22 2.01 -9.26
C GLU A 17 -9.44 0.81 -9.83
N ARG A 18 -8.10 0.81 -9.81
CA ARG A 18 -7.30 -0.36 -10.16
C ARG A 18 -7.52 -1.55 -9.20
N HIS A 19 -8.01 -1.28 -8.01
CA HIS A 19 -8.35 -2.28 -7.00
C HIS A 19 -9.85 -2.64 -6.94
N ARG A 20 -10.67 -2.15 -7.88
CA ARG A 20 -12.11 -2.43 -7.91
C ARG A 20 -12.41 -3.93 -7.92
N ILE A 21 -11.71 -4.69 -8.76
CA ILE A 21 -11.88 -6.14 -8.84
C ILE A 21 -11.56 -6.86 -7.51
N ASN A 22 -10.66 -6.30 -6.71
CA ASN A 22 -10.32 -6.83 -5.39
C ASN A 22 -11.39 -6.45 -4.36
N ALA A 23 -11.91 -5.21 -4.43
CA ALA A 23 -13.02 -4.78 -3.59
C ALA A 23 -14.28 -5.61 -3.86
N ASP A 24 -14.59 -5.89 -5.13
CA ASP A 24 -15.73 -6.73 -5.50
C ASP A 24 -15.57 -8.16 -4.96
N TRP A 25 -14.36 -8.72 -4.96
CA TRP A 25 -14.10 -10.01 -4.36
C TRP A 25 -14.40 -10.03 -2.85
N PHE A 26 -13.95 -9.02 -2.10
CA PHE A 26 -14.27 -8.89 -0.67
C PHE A 26 -15.77 -8.68 -0.44
N ASN A 27 -16.42 -7.85 -1.25
CA ASN A 27 -17.86 -7.61 -1.16
C ASN A 27 -18.68 -8.92 -1.37
N ASN A 28 -18.24 -9.77 -2.31
CA ASN A 28 -18.86 -11.09 -2.54
C ASN A 28 -18.69 -12.06 -1.35
N LEU A 29 -17.70 -11.81 -0.47
CA LEU A 29 -17.53 -12.54 0.79
C LEU A 29 -18.32 -11.92 1.96
N GLY A 30 -19.08 -10.85 1.72
CA GLY A 30 -19.84 -10.16 2.76
C GLY A 30 -19.03 -9.12 3.55
N ILE A 31 -17.85 -8.75 3.07
CA ILE A 31 -17.01 -7.68 3.66
C ILE A 31 -17.30 -6.38 2.91
N ASP A 32 -17.83 -5.37 3.62
CA ASP A 32 -18.12 -4.06 3.01
C ASP A 32 -16.82 -3.27 2.77
N THR A 33 -16.47 -3.08 1.50
CA THR A 33 -15.15 -2.58 1.10
C THR A 33 -15.20 -1.15 0.59
N HIS A 34 -14.42 -0.30 1.22
CA HIS A 34 -14.23 1.12 0.85
C HIS A 34 -12.82 1.36 0.29
N LEU A 35 -12.78 2.02 -0.84
CA LEU A 35 -11.54 2.41 -1.52
C LEU A 35 -11.33 3.92 -1.35
N ILE A 36 -10.08 4.34 -1.16
CA ILE A 36 -9.71 5.76 -1.14
C ILE A 36 -8.60 6.03 -2.16
N ASP A 37 -8.60 7.24 -2.74
CA ASP A 37 -7.42 7.78 -3.40
C ASP A 37 -6.55 8.52 -2.37
N LEU A 38 -5.25 8.30 -2.44
CA LEU A 38 -4.28 9.10 -1.70
C LEU A 38 -4.18 10.51 -2.31
N PRO A 39 -3.80 11.54 -1.55
CA PRO A 39 -3.56 12.88 -2.08
C PRO A 39 -2.65 12.86 -3.31
N GLY A 40 -2.97 13.66 -4.31
CA GLY A 40 -2.24 13.68 -5.57
C GLY A 40 -2.46 12.48 -6.48
N HIS A 41 -3.46 11.62 -6.19
CA HIS A 41 -3.81 10.44 -6.96
C HIS A 41 -5.29 10.47 -7.39
N GLY A 42 -5.63 9.65 -8.38
CA GLY A 42 -6.99 9.50 -8.87
C GLY A 42 -7.47 10.68 -9.74
N GLU A 43 -8.78 10.71 -9.96
CA GLU A 43 -9.43 11.66 -10.87
C GLU A 43 -9.51 13.08 -10.27
N ASP A 44 -9.72 13.17 -8.95
CA ASP A 44 -9.92 14.44 -8.25
C ASP A 44 -8.61 15.17 -7.93
N ALA A 45 -7.45 14.59 -8.26
CA ALA A 45 -6.14 15.19 -8.00
C ALA A 45 -5.90 16.43 -8.87
N LEU A 46 -5.84 17.61 -8.26
CA LEU A 46 -5.51 18.87 -8.94
C LEU A 46 -4.11 18.83 -9.57
N VAL A 47 -3.15 18.26 -8.86
CA VAL A 47 -1.78 18.05 -9.33
C VAL A 47 -1.35 16.62 -9.00
N LYS A 48 -1.22 15.78 -10.03
CA LYS A 48 -0.81 14.39 -9.83
C LYS A 48 0.61 14.27 -9.24
N GLY A 49 0.75 13.39 -8.24
CA GLY A 49 2.03 13.14 -7.58
C GLY A 49 2.56 14.32 -6.78
N ASP A 50 1.67 15.16 -6.23
CA ASP A 50 2.02 16.26 -5.35
C ASP A 50 1.14 16.26 -4.08
N LEU A 51 1.72 16.71 -2.98
CA LEU A 51 1.03 17.06 -1.73
C LEU A 51 1.84 18.14 -0.99
N GLU A 52 1.19 18.90 -0.13
CA GLU A 52 1.89 19.93 0.65
C GLU A 52 2.47 19.37 1.94
N THR A 53 1.71 18.56 2.64
CA THR A 53 2.11 17.97 3.92
C THR A 53 1.59 16.53 4.06
N TRP A 54 2.25 15.72 4.88
CA TRP A 54 1.78 14.38 5.23
C TRP A 54 0.39 14.37 5.88
N GLY A 55 0.02 15.47 6.54
CA GLY A 55 -1.31 15.63 7.14
C GLY A 55 -2.48 15.47 6.15
N GLU A 56 -2.25 15.67 4.83
CA GLU A 56 -3.27 15.38 3.81
C GLU A 56 -3.48 13.86 3.67
N VAL A 57 -2.40 13.06 3.75
CA VAL A 57 -2.47 11.59 3.76
C VAL A 57 -3.20 11.12 5.01
N ASP A 58 -2.82 11.66 6.18
CA ASP A 58 -3.45 11.32 7.44
C ASP A 58 -4.96 11.60 7.42
N LYS A 59 -5.34 12.75 6.87
CA LYS A 59 -6.75 13.10 6.71
C LYS A 59 -7.49 12.14 5.79
N ALA A 60 -6.93 11.81 4.62
CA ALA A 60 -7.56 10.88 3.67
C ALA A 60 -7.76 9.49 4.28
N VAL A 61 -6.77 8.99 5.02
CA VAL A 61 -6.86 7.70 5.72
C VAL A 61 -7.88 7.76 6.87
N ALA A 62 -7.88 8.82 7.67
CA ALA A 62 -8.84 8.98 8.78
C ALA A 62 -10.29 9.07 8.25
N ASP A 63 -10.53 9.84 7.19
CA ASP A 63 -11.84 9.96 6.54
C ASP A 63 -12.29 8.61 5.94
N GLY A 64 -11.37 7.87 5.32
CA GLY A 64 -11.63 6.52 4.81
C GLY A 64 -11.96 5.54 5.94
N PHE A 65 -11.17 5.53 7.00
CA PHE A 65 -11.37 4.65 8.16
C PHE A 65 -12.67 4.96 8.91
N ALA A 66 -13.08 6.22 8.95
CA ALA A 66 -14.35 6.62 9.55
C ALA A 66 -15.57 5.92 8.92
N LYS A 67 -15.50 5.49 7.66
CA LYS A 67 -16.55 4.73 6.96
C LYS A 67 -16.72 3.32 7.54
N ILE A 68 -15.66 2.76 8.09
CA ILE A 68 -15.66 1.39 8.64
C ILE A 68 -15.61 1.34 10.18
N LYS A 69 -15.52 2.47 10.86
CA LYS A 69 -15.33 2.54 12.33
C LYS A 69 -16.40 1.84 13.16
N ASN A 70 -17.64 1.74 12.63
CA ASN A 70 -18.80 1.18 13.33
C ASN A 70 -19.00 -0.31 13.05
N TYR A 71 -18.17 -0.93 12.20
CA TYR A 71 -18.20 -2.38 11.98
C TYR A 71 -17.60 -3.12 13.18
N GLU A 72 -18.08 -4.34 13.42
CA GLU A 72 -17.55 -5.21 14.47
C GLU A 72 -16.08 -5.52 14.23
N ASN A 73 -15.74 -5.86 12.98
CA ASN A 73 -14.38 -6.10 12.53
C ASN A 73 -13.95 -5.03 11.51
N LYS A 74 -12.80 -4.45 11.70
CA LYS A 74 -12.22 -3.41 10.84
C LYS A 74 -10.91 -3.90 10.25
N ILE A 75 -10.87 -4.02 8.94
CA ILE A 75 -9.69 -4.46 8.20
C ILE A 75 -9.11 -3.25 7.46
N VAL A 76 -7.80 -3.10 7.48
CA VAL A 76 -7.10 -2.20 6.55
C VAL A 76 -6.28 -3.04 5.59
N PHE A 77 -6.41 -2.77 4.30
CA PHE A 77 -5.62 -3.37 3.25
C PHE A 77 -4.74 -2.29 2.60
N GLY A 78 -3.43 -2.52 2.53
CA GLY A 78 -2.50 -1.62 1.85
C GLY A 78 -1.63 -2.35 0.83
N HIS A 79 -1.60 -1.81 -0.40
CA HIS A 79 -0.69 -2.26 -1.45
C HIS A 79 0.48 -1.30 -1.59
N SER A 80 1.71 -1.82 -1.68
CA SER A 80 2.92 -1.03 -1.94
C SER A 80 3.05 0.16 -0.97
N VAL A 81 3.08 1.41 -1.45
CA VAL A 81 3.05 2.62 -0.62
C VAL A 81 1.78 2.68 0.24
N GLY A 82 0.64 2.17 -0.24
CA GLY A 82 -0.57 2.04 0.59
C GLY A 82 -0.35 1.17 1.83
N GLY A 83 0.49 0.14 1.72
CA GLY A 83 0.92 -0.67 2.87
C GLY A 83 1.79 0.12 3.86
N GLN A 84 2.70 0.94 3.37
CA GLN A 84 3.48 1.87 4.21
C GLN A 84 2.57 2.89 4.90
N VAL A 85 1.60 3.48 4.17
CA VAL A 85 0.62 4.43 4.70
C VAL A 85 -0.25 3.79 5.79
N ALA A 86 -0.73 2.56 5.56
CA ALA A 86 -1.50 1.80 6.54
C ALA A 86 -0.69 1.59 7.83
N LEU A 87 0.55 1.11 7.71
CA LEU A 87 1.44 0.91 8.86
C LEU A 87 1.76 2.22 9.58
N HIS A 88 2.04 3.31 8.84
CA HIS A 88 2.25 4.64 9.42
C HIS A 88 1.05 5.04 10.29
N SER A 89 -0.15 4.96 9.72
CA SER A 89 -1.38 5.38 10.39
C SER A 89 -1.72 4.53 11.63
N ILE A 90 -1.40 3.24 11.60
CA ILE A 90 -1.57 2.32 12.75
C ILE A 90 -0.53 2.62 13.83
N LEU A 91 0.76 2.73 13.47
CA LEU A 91 1.85 2.92 14.41
C LEU A 91 1.84 4.31 15.07
N THR A 92 1.29 5.31 14.39
CA THR A 92 1.02 6.65 14.97
C THR A 92 -0.29 6.73 15.76
N LYS A 93 -1.08 5.63 15.77
CA LYS A 93 -2.39 5.55 16.42
C LYS A 93 -3.44 6.50 15.81
N LEU A 94 -3.27 6.91 14.56
CA LEU A 94 -4.24 7.68 13.82
C LEU A 94 -5.53 6.87 13.57
N ILE A 95 -5.35 5.58 13.26
CA ILE A 95 -6.44 4.61 13.11
C ILE A 95 -6.16 3.36 13.96
N ASN A 96 -7.23 2.64 14.32
CA ASN A 96 -7.14 1.43 15.12
C ASN A 96 -7.98 0.31 14.50
N PRO A 97 -7.50 -0.33 13.42
CA PRO A 97 -8.15 -1.51 12.85
C PRO A 97 -7.91 -2.74 13.73
N ASP A 98 -8.69 -3.80 13.48
CA ASP A 98 -8.53 -5.08 14.16
C ASP A 98 -7.61 -6.04 13.38
N PHE A 99 -7.52 -5.86 12.04
CA PHE A 99 -6.76 -6.72 11.14
C PHE A 99 -6.06 -5.90 10.05
N LEU A 100 -4.93 -6.42 9.55
CA LEU A 100 -4.14 -5.78 8.51
C LEU A 100 -3.81 -6.77 7.38
N ILE A 101 -4.02 -6.34 6.14
CA ILE A 101 -3.62 -7.06 4.93
C ILE A 101 -2.59 -6.22 4.20
N LEU A 102 -1.44 -6.80 3.88
CA LEU A 102 -0.36 -6.12 3.19
C LEU A 102 0.04 -6.87 1.92
N SER A 103 0.14 -6.14 0.82
CA SER A 103 0.62 -6.64 -0.47
C SER A 103 1.85 -5.82 -0.89
N ALA A 104 3.02 -6.45 -0.91
CA ALA A 104 4.31 -5.86 -1.29
C ALA A 104 4.56 -4.46 -0.67
N PRO A 105 4.41 -4.28 0.66
CA PRO A 105 4.47 -2.97 1.30
C PRO A 105 5.84 -2.33 1.13
N THR A 106 5.86 -1.01 0.88
CA THR A 106 7.11 -0.24 0.71
C THR A 106 7.78 0.01 2.06
N LEU A 107 8.59 -0.96 2.48
CA LEU A 107 9.34 -0.96 3.74
C LEU A 107 10.85 -1.06 3.47
N GLY A 108 11.63 -0.85 4.51
CA GLY A 108 13.08 -1.03 4.47
C GLY A 108 13.84 0.19 3.96
N ASP A 109 15.12 0.16 4.18
CA ASP A 109 16.05 1.26 3.93
C ASP A 109 16.71 1.10 2.57
N ASN A 110 15.91 1.25 1.50
CA ASN A 110 16.38 1.02 0.13
C ASN A 110 17.32 2.13 -0.39
N TYR A 111 17.47 3.23 0.36
CA TYR A 111 18.26 4.37 -0.08
C TYR A 111 19.44 4.66 0.87
N PRO A 112 20.66 4.87 0.34
CA PRO A 112 21.81 5.35 1.11
C PRO A 112 21.49 6.64 1.87
N LYS A 113 22.08 6.83 3.06
CA LYS A 113 21.87 8.04 3.90
C LYS A 113 22.10 9.34 3.12
N ILE A 114 23.10 9.35 2.23
CA ILE A 114 23.40 10.52 1.40
C ILE A 114 22.23 10.88 0.46
N ILE A 115 21.53 9.91 -0.10
CA ILE A 115 20.36 10.13 -0.96
C ILE A 115 19.22 10.73 -0.14
N LYS A 116 18.99 10.25 1.08
CA LYS A 116 17.98 10.81 1.98
C LYS A 116 18.26 12.26 2.35
N THR A 117 19.54 12.56 2.69
CA THR A 117 19.96 13.94 3.01
C THR A 117 19.80 14.86 1.80
N LEU A 118 20.22 14.40 0.62
CA LEU A 118 20.08 15.17 -0.62
C LEU A 118 18.60 15.38 -0.99
N SER A 119 17.76 14.36 -0.85
CA SER A 119 16.31 14.44 -1.07
C SER A 119 15.67 15.52 -0.19
N LYS A 120 16.03 15.55 1.11
CA LYS A 120 15.56 16.58 2.04
C LYS A 120 15.99 17.99 1.61
N SER A 121 17.25 18.16 1.22
CA SER A 121 17.76 19.45 0.77
C SER A 121 17.07 19.93 -0.51
N ILE A 122 16.89 19.04 -1.47
CA ILE A 122 16.16 19.32 -2.72
C ILE A 122 14.69 19.67 -2.42
N ALA A 123 14.03 18.91 -1.56
CA ALA A 123 12.63 19.17 -1.20
C ALA A 123 12.45 20.54 -0.52
N ASN A 124 13.43 21.00 0.27
CA ASN A 124 13.37 22.30 0.92
C ASN A 124 13.61 23.48 -0.05
N VAL A 125 14.51 23.32 -1.03
CA VAL A 125 14.86 24.40 -1.96
C VAL A 125 13.99 24.39 -3.21
N PHE A 126 13.67 23.20 -3.71
CA PHE A 126 12.88 22.98 -4.93
C PHE A 126 11.72 22.00 -4.68
N PRO A 127 10.73 22.33 -3.82
CA PRO A 127 9.70 21.40 -3.38
C PRO A 127 8.87 20.81 -4.53
N LYS A 128 8.65 21.58 -5.60
CA LYS A 128 7.87 21.17 -6.78
C LYS A 128 8.71 20.52 -7.89
N LEU A 129 10.01 20.33 -7.70
CA LEU A 129 10.86 19.63 -8.67
C LEU A 129 10.29 18.21 -8.88
N ARG A 130 10.10 17.84 -10.15
CA ARG A 130 9.55 16.52 -10.54
C ARG A 130 10.67 15.48 -10.60
N ILE A 131 10.50 14.42 -9.84
CA ILE A 131 11.39 13.27 -9.81
C ILE A 131 10.70 12.13 -10.56
N PRO A 132 11.30 11.56 -11.61
CA PRO A 132 10.69 10.48 -12.38
C PRO A 132 10.56 9.19 -11.56
N SER A 133 9.52 8.41 -11.86
CA SER A 133 9.28 7.08 -11.29
C SER A 133 10.34 6.09 -11.78
N SER A 134 10.77 5.19 -10.91
CA SER A 134 11.61 4.02 -11.25
C SER A 134 10.80 2.82 -11.74
N VAL A 135 9.47 2.86 -11.65
CA VAL A 135 8.58 1.79 -12.11
C VAL A 135 8.71 1.60 -13.62
N ASN A 136 9.02 0.39 -14.04
CA ASN A 136 9.16 0.05 -15.46
C ASN A 136 8.37 -1.23 -15.81
N LYS A 137 8.09 -1.39 -17.12
CA LYS A 137 7.28 -2.50 -17.65
C LYS A 137 7.79 -3.89 -17.27
N LYS A 138 9.11 -4.07 -17.14
CA LYS A 138 9.72 -5.38 -16.88
C LYS A 138 9.54 -5.83 -15.42
N ASN A 139 9.39 -4.87 -14.49
CA ASN A 139 9.41 -5.13 -13.06
C ASN A 139 8.01 -5.12 -12.42
N LEU A 140 6.98 -4.64 -13.14
CA LEU A 140 5.65 -4.44 -12.60
C LEU A 140 4.90 -5.75 -12.40
N SER A 141 4.73 -6.52 -13.46
CA SER A 141 3.96 -7.77 -13.45
C SER A 141 4.56 -8.78 -14.43
N THR A 142 4.23 -10.06 -14.22
CA THR A 142 4.45 -11.16 -15.18
C THR A 142 3.42 -11.10 -16.30
N ASP A 143 2.21 -10.62 -16.01
CA ASP A 143 1.12 -10.48 -16.97
C ASP A 143 1.28 -9.23 -17.85
N LYS A 144 1.36 -9.45 -19.18
CA LYS A 144 1.52 -8.38 -20.16
C LYS A 144 0.29 -7.48 -20.27
N SER A 145 -0.92 -8.02 -20.04
CA SER A 145 -2.16 -7.23 -20.08
C SER A 145 -2.18 -6.24 -18.92
N VAL A 146 -1.86 -6.67 -17.71
CA VAL A 146 -1.73 -5.82 -16.52
C VAL A 146 -0.70 -4.72 -16.74
N VAL A 147 0.44 -5.06 -17.35
CA VAL A 147 1.46 -4.06 -17.71
C VAL A 147 0.92 -3.06 -18.74
N SER A 148 0.23 -3.54 -19.78
CA SER A 148 -0.38 -2.67 -20.80
C SER A 148 -1.38 -1.71 -20.19
N ASP A 149 -2.31 -2.22 -19.39
CA ASP A 149 -3.36 -1.45 -18.75
C ASP A 149 -2.79 -0.38 -17.81
N TYR A 150 -1.80 -0.74 -16.97
CA TYR A 150 -1.13 0.23 -16.11
C TYR A 150 -0.49 1.37 -16.89
N PHE A 151 0.23 1.08 -17.98
CA PHE A 151 0.95 2.10 -18.74
C PHE A 151 0.09 2.89 -19.74
N SER A 152 -1.12 2.44 -20.03
CA SER A 152 -2.12 3.16 -20.86
C SER A 152 -3.16 3.94 -20.05
N ASP A 153 -3.24 3.69 -18.74
CA ASP A 153 -4.18 4.36 -17.86
C ASP A 153 -3.83 5.86 -17.70
N PRO A 154 -4.74 6.78 -18.06
CA PRO A 154 -4.49 8.23 -17.97
C PRO A 154 -4.39 8.74 -16.52
N LEU A 155 -4.88 7.98 -15.54
CA LEU A 155 -4.78 8.34 -14.12
C LEU A 155 -3.44 7.91 -13.50
N VAL A 156 -2.75 6.94 -14.11
CA VAL A 156 -1.39 6.55 -13.73
C VAL A 156 -0.40 7.64 -14.16
N PHE A 157 0.41 8.11 -13.20
CA PHE A 157 1.43 9.14 -13.45
C PHE A 157 2.84 8.60 -13.22
N ARG A 158 3.87 9.32 -13.69
CA ARG A 158 5.25 8.80 -13.73
C ARG A 158 6.28 9.73 -13.12
N SER A 159 5.86 10.67 -12.33
CA SER A 159 6.77 11.54 -11.60
C SER A 159 6.11 12.06 -10.34
N VAL A 160 6.91 12.32 -9.33
CA VAL A 160 6.49 12.81 -8.03
C VAL A 160 7.22 14.12 -7.72
N THR A 161 6.62 15.02 -6.97
CA THR A 161 7.33 16.20 -6.48
C THR A 161 8.36 15.82 -5.42
N ALA A 162 9.45 16.58 -5.34
CA ALA A 162 10.51 16.38 -4.36
C ALA A 162 9.96 16.41 -2.92
N ARG A 163 9.00 17.30 -2.65
CA ARG A 163 8.36 17.39 -1.32
C ARG A 163 7.58 16.11 -0.99
N TYR A 164 6.78 15.57 -1.93
CA TYR A 164 6.06 14.32 -1.69
C TYR A 164 7.01 13.14 -1.46
N GLY A 165 8.03 13.01 -2.32
CA GLY A 165 9.05 11.96 -2.14
C GLY A 165 9.73 12.04 -0.77
N ASN A 166 10.03 13.25 -0.29
CA ASN A 166 10.61 13.45 1.03
C ASN A 166 9.65 13.07 2.18
N GLU A 167 8.37 13.38 2.06
CA GLU A 167 7.35 12.97 3.04
C GLU A 167 7.20 11.44 3.09
N LEU A 168 7.23 10.75 1.93
CA LEU A 168 7.25 9.28 1.89
C LEU A 168 8.48 8.70 2.61
N LEU A 169 9.68 9.28 2.41
CA LEU A 169 10.88 8.81 3.11
C LEU A 169 10.79 9.00 4.62
N LYS A 170 10.25 10.12 5.09
CA LYS A 170 10.03 10.36 6.53
C LYS A 170 9.03 9.35 7.12
N SER A 171 7.93 9.09 6.41
CA SER A 171 6.95 8.09 6.81
C SER A 171 7.57 6.70 6.87
N GLN A 172 8.37 6.31 5.88
CA GLN A 172 9.09 5.02 5.86
C GLN A 172 10.05 4.88 7.05
N GLU A 173 10.81 5.93 7.36
CA GLU A 173 11.71 5.94 8.53
C GLU A 173 10.95 5.75 9.85
N LEU A 174 9.80 6.42 9.98
CA LEU A 174 8.94 6.26 11.16
C LEU A 174 8.43 4.83 11.28
N VAL A 175 7.91 4.26 10.18
CA VAL A 175 7.42 2.86 10.15
C VAL A 175 8.53 1.90 10.53
N ASN A 176 9.70 1.97 9.88
CA ASN A 176 10.81 1.06 10.14
C ASN A 176 11.30 1.12 11.59
N LYS A 177 11.34 2.33 12.18
CA LYS A 177 11.75 2.52 13.56
C LYS A 177 10.78 1.91 14.58
N ASN A 178 9.50 1.80 14.22
CA ASN A 178 8.43 1.38 15.13
C ASN A 178 7.77 0.06 14.73
N ILE A 179 8.28 -0.64 13.72
CA ILE A 179 7.64 -1.83 13.15
C ILE A 179 7.41 -2.94 14.17
N GLU A 180 8.29 -3.08 15.16
CA GLU A 180 8.19 -4.05 16.24
C GLU A 180 6.97 -3.82 17.16
N ASN A 181 6.39 -2.62 17.14
CA ASN A 181 5.18 -2.27 17.90
C ASN A 181 3.88 -2.72 17.21
N LEU A 182 3.96 -3.30 16.00
CA LEU A 182 2.79 -3.85 15.33
C LEU A 182 2.31 -5.11 16.05
N SER A 183 1.10 -5.08 16.61
CA SER A 183 0.53 -6.15 17.42
C SER A 183 -0.73 -6.80 16.85
N LEU A 184 -1.33 -6.23 15.79
CA LEU A 184 -2.56 -6.80 15.22
C LEU A 184 -2.27 -8.00 14.30
N PRO A 185 -3.22 -8.98 14.21
CA PRO A 185 -3.15 -10.04 13.23
C PRO A 185 -2.99 -9.47 11.82
N THR A 186 -1.92 -9.89 11.14
CA THR A 186 -1.54 -9.36 9.83
C THR A 186 -1.26 -10.50 8.87
N ILE A 187 -1.76 -10.41 7.63
CA ILE A 187 -1.28 -11.25 6.53
C ILE A 187 -0.46 -10.38 5.57
N LEU A 188 0.71 -10.90 5.19
CA LEU A 188 1.70 -10.21 4.37
C LEU A 188 2.05 -11.05 3.14
N PHE A 189 1.70 -10.55 1.98
CA PHE A 189 2.08 -11.12 0.68
C PHE A 189 3.24 -10.35 0.07
N HIS A 190 4.22 -11.05 -0.52
CA HIS A 190 5.31 -10.40 -1.25
C HIS A 190 5.83 -11.32 -2.36
N GLY A 191 6.01 -10.76 -3.56
CA GLY A 191 6.56 -11.46 -4.71
C GLY A 191 8.08 -11.66 -4.58
N GLU A 192 8.58 -12.87 -4.80
CA GLU A 192 10.01 -13.17 -4.70
C GLU A 192 10.84 -12.47 -5.79
N GLU A 193 10.23 -12.19 -6.96
CA GLU A 193 10.85 -11.48 -8.06
C GLU A 193 10.55 -9.98 -8.12
N ASP A 194 10.00 -9.42 -7.03
CA ASP A 194 9.72 -8.00 -6.94
C ASP A 194 11.02 -7.17 -6.92
N LYS A 195 11.22 -6.39 -7.99
CA LYS A 195 12.36 -5.47 -8.15
C LYS A 195 11.98 -3.99 -7.94
N ILE A 196 10.69 -3.70 -7.72
CA ILE A 196 10.19 -2.38 -7.37
C ILE A 196 10.35 -2.18 -5.87
N VAL A 197 9.81 -3.11 -5.09
CA VAL A 197 10.02 -3.22 -3.64
C VAL A 197 10.66 -4.58 -3.36
N PRO A 198 11.97 -4.66 -3.16
CA PRO A 198 12.63 -5.95 -2.94
C PRO A 198 12.07 -6.69 -1.73
N ILE A 199 11.83 -8.00 -1.87
CA ILE A 199 11.24 -8.85 -0.82
C ILE A 199 11.95 -8.74 0.54
N LYS A 200 13.26 -8.45 0.53
CA LYS A 200 14.04 -8.22 1.76
C LYS A 200 13.49 -7.09 2.64
N SER A 201 12.74 -6.15 2.06
CA SER A 201 12.13 -5.07 2.81
C SER A 201 11.03 -5.53 3.77
N SER A 202 10.43 -6.70 3.51
CA SER A 202 9.40 -7.32 4.34
C SER A 202 9.95 -8.27 5.42
N LEU A 203 11.26 -8.55 5.43
CA LEU A 203 11.82 -9.57 6.34
C LEU A 203 11.70 -9.22 7.82
N GLU A 204 11.80 -7.95 8.20
CA GLU A 204 11.62 -7.55 9.60
C GLU A 204 10.18 -7.77 10.04
N LEU A 205 9.24 -7.33 9.22
CA LEU A 205 7.81 -7.52 9.48
C LEU A 205 7.43 -9.01 9.53
N SER A 206 8.01 -9.84 8.65
CA SER A 206 7.72 -11.28 8.58
C SER A 206 8.17 -12.08 9.82
N ARG A 207 9.02 -11.50 10.66
CA ARG A 207 9.50 -12.13 11.91
C ARG A 207 8.56 -11.93 13.10
N LEU A 208 7.58 -11.04 12.98
CA LEU A 208 6.63 -10.78 14.06
C LEU A 208 5.65 -11.96 14.19
N GLN A 209 5.37 -12.38 15.43
CA GLN A 209 4.53 -13.56 15.70
C GLN A 209 3.07 -13.42 15.23
N ASN A 210 2.59 -12.19 15.14
CA ASN A 210 1.25 -11.85 14.66
C ASN A 210 1.15 -11.71 13.14
N VAL A 211 2.24 -11.97 12.40
CA VAL A 211 2.28 -11.84 10.94
C VAL A 211 2.33 -13.21 10.27
N THR A 212 1.30 -13.51 9.49
CA THR A 212 1.28 -14.62 8.54
C THR A 212 1.96 -14.17 7.25
N TYR A 213 3.19 -14.61 7.02
CA TYR A 213 3.96 -14.24 5.84
C TYR A 213 3.82 -15.25 4.72
N VAL A 214 3.43 -14.80 3.54
CA VAL A 214 3.19 -15.62 2.34
C VAL A 214 4.05 -15.08 1.19
N PRO A 215 5.28 -15.58 1.01
CA PRO A 215 6.09 -15.26 -0.17
C PRO A 215 5.50 -15.93 -1.41
N ILE A 216 5.43 -15.22 -2.53
CA ILE A 216 4.82 -15.70 -3.78
C ILE A 216 5.92 -15.96 -4.80
N GLN A 217 6.20 -17.24 -5.06
CA GLN A 217 7.19 -17.65 -6.02
C GLN A 217 6.86 -17.19 -7.45
N GLY A 218 7.84 -16.72 -8.19
CA GLY A 218 7.67 -16.27 -9.57
C GLY A 218 6.89 -14.99 -9.75
N SER A 219 6.46 -14.35 -8.66
CA SER A 219 5.66 -13.12 -8.69
C SER A 219 6.52 -11.88 -8.59
N LYS A 220 6.06 -10.83 -9.27
CA LYS A 220 6.58 -9.47 -9.19
C LYS A 220 5.71 -8.62 -8.24
N HIS A 221 5.57 -7.33 -8.54
CA HIS A 221 4.94 -6.35 -7.64
C HIS A 221 3.41 -6.44 -7.57
N GLU A 222 2.74 -6.66 -8.70
CA GLU A 222 1.28 -6.60 -8.86
C GLU A 222 0.59 -7.94 -8.49
N LEU A 223 0.75 -8.41 -7.25
CA LEU A 223 0.34 -9.75 -6.81
C LEU A 223 -1.14 -10.07 -7.02
N LEU A 224 -2.02 -9.08 -6.87
CA LEU A 224 -3.47 -9.22 -6.98
C LEU A 224 -4.02 -8.89 -8.39
N ASN A 225 -3.12 -8.54 -9.31
CA ASN A 225 -3.48 -8.17 -10.69
C ASN A 225 -2.74 -9.03 -11.73
N GLN A 226 -2.20 -10.20 -11.37
CA GLN A 226 -1.44 -11.06 -12.26
C GLN A 226 -1.82 -12.55 -12.09
N ASP A 227 -1.15 -13.44 -12.82
CA ASP A 227 -1.43 -14.90 -12.86
C ASP A 227 -1.47 -15.57 -11.47
N THR A 228 -0.74 -15.04 -10.51
CA THR A 228 -0.73 -15.53 -9.13
C THR A 228 -1.92 -15.10 -8.28
N ARG A 229 -2.80 -14.23 -8.80
CA ARG A 229 -4.00 -13.76 -8.10
C ARG A 229 -4.86 -14.87 -7.51
N PRO A 230 -5.17 -15.98 -8.21
CA PRO A 230 -5.98 -17.06 -7.63
C PRO A 230 -5.35 -17.67 -6.38
N PHE A 231 -4.02 -17.84 -6.37
CA PHE A 231 -3.30 -18.35 -5.20
C PHE A 231 -3.37 -17.35 -4.04
N VAL A 232 -3.07 -16.07 -4.30
CA VAL A 232 -3.14 -15.01 -3.26
C VAL A 232 -4.54 -14.94 -2.65
N LEU A 233 -5.60 -15.00 -3.47
CA LEU A 233 -6.98 -14.98 -2.99
C LEU A 233 -7.35 -16.24 -2.19
N SER A 234 -6.81 -17.42 -2.53
CA SER A 234 -7.00 -18.65 -1.77
C SER A 234 -6.39 -18.57 -0.37
N GLU A 235 -5.14 -18.09 -0.27
CA GLU A 235 -4.47 -17.88 1.00
C GLU A 235 -5.20 -16.82 1.85
N LEU A 236 -5.62 -15.74 1.20
CA LEU A 236 -6.37 -14.67 1.86
C LEU A 236 -7.72 -15.16 2.38
N HIS A 237 -8.47 -15.95 1.58
CA HIS A 237 -9.73 -16.58 1.99
C HIS A 237 -9.51 -17.48 3.21
N SER A 238 -8.47 -18.32 3.20
CA SER A 238 -8.14 -19.21 4.31
C SER A 238 -7.83 -18.41 5.58
N TRP A 239 -7.06 -17.33 5.48
CA TRP A 239 -6.73 -16.46 6.60
C TRP A 239 -7.96 -15.72 7.16
N LEU A 240 -8.86 -15.23 6.29
CA LEU A 240 -10.12 -14.60 6.69
C LEU A 240 -11.00 -15.56 7.47
N ASN A 241 -11.14 -16.81 7.01
CA ASN A 241 -11.89 -17.86 7.72
C ASN A 241 -11.28 -18.19 9.08
N GLN A 242 -9.95 -18.36 9.16
CA GLN A 242 -9.25 -18.65 10.44
C GLN A 242 -9.49 -17.55 11.47
N ASN A 243 -9.62 -16.30 11.04
CA ASN A 243 -9.91 -15.15 11.90
C ASN A 243 -11.42 -14.87 12.06
N LYS A 244 -12.30 -15.72 11.53
CA LYS A 244 -13.79 -15.63 11.62
C LYS A 244 -14.33 -14.31 11.05
N LEU A 245 -13.75 -13.83 9.97
CA LEU A 245 -14.11 -12.58 9.31
C LEU A 245 -15.13 -12.78 8.18
N ILE A 246 -15.28 -14.03 7.73
CA ILE A 246 -16.24 -14.52 6.73
C ILE A 246 -16.82 -15.85 7.18
#